data_89e04d9ce4cbb1f8cfa2d4ada45fd0eb
#
_entry.id   89e04d9ce4cbb1f8cfa2d4ada45fd0eb
#
_cell.length_a   1.000
_cell.length_b   1.000
_cell.length_c   1.000
_cell.angle_alpha   90.00
_cell.angle_beta   90.00
_cell.angle_gamma   90.00
#
_symmetry.space_group_name_H-M   'P 1'
#
loop_
_entity.id
_entity.type
_entity.pdbx_description
1 polymer ?
#
loop_
_entity_poly.entity_id
_entity_poly.type
_entity_poly.pdbx_seq_one_letter_code
_entity_poly.pdbx_strand_id
1 'polypeptide(L)'
;GFSLRTHLRVANAPGTIDSGYRDEVGIILHNCAPAIADFGDGRAETCLYGPSYTISKGDRIAQLVLQEVPTALFVETPDISKIGGDRNGGFGSTGVK
;
A
#
# COMPACT_ATOMS: atom_id res chain seq x y z
N GLY A 1 -11.37 -3.00 -8.49
CA GLY A 1 -10.26 -2.36 -9.12
C GLY A 1 -9.20 -3.34 -9.64
N PHE A 2 -8.13 -2.80 -10.15
CA PHE A 2 -7.02 -3.59 -10.73
C PHE A 2 -6.46 -4.63 -9.75
N SER A 3 -6.18 -4.22 -8.52
CA SER A 3 -5.64 -5.11 -7.48
C SER A 3 -6.60 -6.20 -6.98
N LEU A 4 -7.90 -6.08 -7.27
CA LEU A 4 -8.86 -7.15 -6.97
C LEU A 4 -8.83 -8.29 -7.99
N ARG A 5 -8.38 -8.00 -9.21
CA ARG A 5 -8.34 -8.96 -10.32
C ARG A 5 -6.94 -9.50 -10.58
N THR A 6 -5.95 -8.90 -9.99
CA THR A 6 -4.54 -9.30 -10.12
C THR A 6 -3.91 -9.39 -8.74
N HIS A 7 -2.72 -9.97 -8.67
CA HIS A 7 -1.90 -9.94 -7.46
C HIS A 7 -0.95 -8.74 -7.43
N LEU A 8 -1.14 -7.79 -8.35
CA LEU A 8 -0.30 -6.59 -8.41
C LEU A 8 -0.73 -5.58 -7.34
N ARG A 9 0.26 -5.00 -6.70
CA ARG A 9 0.11 -3.95 -5.68
C ARG A 9 1.06 -2.81 -5.98
N VAL A 10 0.63 -1.60 -5.68
CA VAL A 10 1.55 -0.45 -5.66
C VAL A 10 2.44 -0.60 -4.44
N ALA A 11 3.73 -0.81 -4.67
CA ALA A 11 4.68 -1.22 -3.63
C ALA A 11 4.86 -0.19 -2.51
N ASN A 12 4.74 1.09 -2.85
CA ASN A 12 4.90 2.22 -1.92
C ASN A 12 3.59 2.94 -1.59
N ALA A 13 2.44 2.27 -1.75
CA ALA A 13 1.15 2.90 -1.49
C ALA A 13 0.87 3.07 0.02
N PRO A 14 0.41 4.25 0.49
CA PRO A 14 0.29 5.50 -0.26
C PRO A 14 1.65 6.14 -0.52
N GLY A 15 1.98 6.40 -1.79
CA GLY A 15 3.20 7.10 -2.17
C GLY A 15 3.00 8.60 -2.18
N THR A 16 3.96 9.33 -1.64
CA THR A 16 3.92 10.80 -1.62
C THR A 16 4.73 11.36 -2.78
N ILE A 17 4.19 12.33 -3.46
CA ILE A 17 4.89 13.14 -4.47
C ILE A 17 5.14 14.51 -3.87
N ASP A 18 6.39 14.89 -3.71
CA ASP A 18 6.78 16.17 -3.14
C ASP A 18 6.36 17.33 -4.02
N SER A 19 6.07 18.47 -3.40
CA SER A 19 5.70 19.70 -4.13
C SER A 19 6.79 20.18 -5.08
N GLY A 20 8.04 19.87 -4.81
CA GLY A 20 9.21 20.19 -5.63
C GLY A 20 9.52 19.20 -6.75
N TYR A 21 8.82 18.09 -6.82
CA TYR A 21 9.06 17.07 -7.84
C TYR A 21 8.71 17.58 -9.24
N ARG A 22 9.60 17.37 -10.23
CA ARG A 22 9.46 17.90 -11.59
C ARG A 22 9.79 16.87 -12.67
N ASP A 23 9.77 15.60 -12.31
CA ASP A 23 10.07 14.53 -13.25
C ASP A 23 8.82 13.65 -13.50
N GLU A 24 8.95 12.62 -14.29
CA GLU A 24 7.87 11.69 -14.61
C GLU A 24 7.38 10.93 -13.38
N VAL A 25 6.06 10.83 -13.23
CA VAL A 25 5.45 10.05 -12.15
C VAL A 25 5.45 8.57 -12.53
N GLY A 26 6.26 7.80 -11.85
CA GLY A 26 6.35 6.35 -12.02
C GLY A 26 5.47 5.60 -11.02
N ILE A 27 4.89 4.50 -11.44
CA ILE A 27 4.13 3.59 -10.58
C ILE A 27 4.98 2.34 -10.31
N ILE A 28 5.32 2.11 -9.05
CA ILE A 28 6.09 0.94 -8.62
C ILE A 28 5.11 -0.18 -8.30
N LEU A 29 5.13 -1.24 -9.11
CA LEU A 29 4.27 -2.39 -8.90
C LEU A 29 5.06 -3.57 -8.37
N HIS A 30 4.45 -4.27 -7.42
CA HIS A 30 4.93 -5.55 -6.90
C HIS A 30 3.92 -6.64 -7.26
N ASN A 31 4.39 -7.72 -7.86
CA ASN A 31 3.58 -8.91 -8.09
C ASN A 31 3.65 -9.81 -6.85
N CYS A 32 2.56 -9.83 -6.10
CA CYS A 32 2.43 -10.61 -4.85
C CYS A 32 1.84 -12.00 -5.11
N ALA A 33 1.76 -12.45 -6.36
CA ALA A 33 1.25 -13.78 -6.66
C ALA A 33 2.12 -14.86 -6.00
N PRO A 34 1.50 -15.86 -5.37
CA PRO A 34 2.26 -16.98 -4.85
C PRO A 34 2.90 -17.76 -6.01
N ALA A 35 4.19 -18.03 -5.87
CA ALA A 35 4.93 -18.85 -6.81
C ALA A 35 4.73 -20.34 -6.46
N ILE A 36 3.55 -20.86 -6.72
CA ILE A 36 3.18 -22.25 -6.43
C ILE A 36 2.84 -22.95 -7.74
N ALA A 37 3.50 -24.06 -8.03
CA ALA A 37 3.08 -24.98 -9.08
C ALA A 37 2.18 -26.06 -8.46
N ASP A 38 0.96 -26.17 -8.96
CA ASP A 38 0.06 -27.26 -8.65
C ASP A 38 0.17 -28.29 -9.78
N PHE A 39 0.59 -29.51 -9.43
CA PHE A 39 0.74 -30.59 -10.38
C PHE A 39 -0.55 -31.40 -10.62
N GLY A 40 -1.67 -30.99 -10.01
CA GLY A 40 -2.97 -31.64 -10.19
C GLY A 40 -3.13 -33.00 -9.48
N ASP A 41 -2.12 -33.43 -8.73
CA ASP A 41 -2.09 -34.70 -8.00
C ASP A 41 -2.09 -34.54 -6.47
N GLY A 42 -2.39 -33.32 -6.00
CA GLY A 42 -2.34 -32.94 -4.60
C GLY A 42 -0.96 -32.45 -4.13
N ARG A 43 0.03 -32.43 -5.01
CA ARG A 43 1.35 -31.85 -4.73
C ARG A 43 1.38 -30.40 -5.19
N ALA A 44 1.90 -29.53 -4.33
CA ALA A 44 2.21 -28.15 -4.67
C ALA A 44 3.65 -27.85 -4.30
N GLU A 45 4.41 -27.25 -5.21
CA GLU A 45 5.79 -26.82 -4.96
C GLU A 45 5.90 -25.32 -5.18
N THR A 46 6.74 -24.68 -4.39
CA THR A 46 7.08 -23.28 -4.59
C THR A 46 7.90 -23.14 -5.87
N CYS A 47 7.40 -22.38 -6.84
CA CYS A 47 8.11 -22.04 -8.05
C CYS A 47 8.81 -20.70 -7.91
N LEU A 48 9.90 -20.49 -8.66
CA LEU A 48 10.56 -19.18 -8.75
C LEU A 48 9.71 -18.12 -9.45
N TYR A 49 8.70 -18.55 -10.24
CA TYR A 49 7.87 -17.65 -11.03
C TYR A 49 6.40 -17.98 -10.82
N GLY A 50 5.65 -17.04 -10.30
CA GLY A 50 4.19 -17.09 -10.24
C GLY A 50 3.55 -16.58 -11.55
N PRO A 51 2.22 -16.44 -11.60
CA PRO A 51 1.52 -15.91 -12.76
C PRO A 51 2.01 -14.50 -13.09
N SER A 52 2.21 -14.24 -14.40
CA SER A 52 2.59 -12.93 -14.92
C SER A 52 1.35 -12.17 -15.39
N TYR A 53 1.46 -10.85 -15.39
CA TYR A 53 0.42 -9.96 -15.86
C TYR A 53 1.00 -9.00 -16.89
N THR A 54 0.27 -8.83 -17.98
CA THR A 54 0.62 -7.82 -18.99
C THR A 54 -0.13 -6.53 -18.69
N ILE A 55 0.60 -5.43 -18.67
CA ILE A 55 0.06 -4.08 -18.52
C ILE A 55 0.20 -3.38 -19.85
N SER A 56 -0.90 -2.92 -20.39
CA SER A 56 -0.96 -2.22 -21.64
C SER A 56 -1.16 -0.72 -21.42
N LYS A 57 -0.73 0.06 -22.40
CA LYS A 57 -0.99 1.51 -22.39
C LYS A 57 -2.49 1.79 -22.29
N GLY A 58 -2.88 2.63 -21.35
CA GLY A 58 -4.26 2.95 -21.07
C GLY A 58 -4.90 2.14 -19.95
N ASP A 59 -4.23 1.12 -19.41
CA ASP A 59 -4.72 0.39 -18.27
C ASP A 59 -4.72 1.25 -17.00
N ARG A 60 -5.79 1.14 -16.22
CA ARG A 60 -5.91 1.83 -14.92
C ARG A 60 -5.27 0.98 -13.83
N ILE A 61 -4.02 1.28 -13.50
CA ILE A 61 -3.20 0.47 -12.58
C ILE A 61 -3.07 1.08 -11.17
N ALA A 62 -3.30 2.39 -11.03
CA ALA A 62 -3.20 3.10 -9.78
C ALA A 62 -4.17 4.29 -9.77
N GLN A 63 -4.28 4.95 -8.64
CA GLN A 63 -5.09 6.15 -8.47
C GLN A 63 -4.22 7.25 -7.88
N LEU A 64 -4.28 8.44 -8.48
CA LEU A 64 -3.68 9.64 -7.95
C LEU A 64 -4.74 10.43 -7.17
N VAL A 65 -4.41 10.83 -5.96
CA VAL A 65 -5.29 11.61 -5.09
C VAL A 65 -4.58 12.91 -4.73
N LEU A 66 -5.24 14.04 -4.98
CA LEU A 66 -4.77 15.34 -4.52
C LEU A 66 -5.36 15.61 -3.14
N GLN A 67 -4.51 15.96 -2.19
CA GLN A 67 -4.90 16.21 -0.82
C GLN A 67 -4.17 17.42 -0.27
N GLU A 68 -4.86 18.23 0.53
CA GLU A 68 -4.22 19.30 1.28
C GLU A 68 -3.29 18.72 2.35
N VAL A 69 -2.12 19.31 2.48
CA VAL A 69 -1.15 18.94 3.50
C VAL A 69 -0.97 20.12 4.46
N PRO A 70 -1.57 20.07 5.66
CA PRO A 70 -1.39 21.12 6.65
C PRO A 70 0.05 21.13 7.18
N THR A 71 0.55 22.30 7.51
CA THR A 71 1.82 22.46 8.20
C THR A 71 1.67 22.04 9.66
N ALA A 72 2.51 21.14 10.13
CA ALA A 72 2.54 20.72 11.52
C ALA A 72 3.66 21.45 12.27
N LEU A 73 3.35 21.89 13.48
CA LEU A 73 4.33 22.38 14.44
C LEU A 73 4.48 21.33 15.55
N PHE A 74 5.68 20.78 15.67
CA PHE A 74 5.98 19.83 16.74
C PHE A 74 6.44 20.57 17.99
N VAL A 75 5.76 20.31 19.10
CA VAL A 75 6.10 20.90 20.40
C VAL A 75 6.42 19.77 21.37
N GLU A 76 7.59 19.83 21.97
CA GLU A 76 7.99 18.88 22.99
C GLU A 76 7.18 19.08 24.27
N THR A 77 6.72 18.00 24.88
CA THR A 77 6.00 18.05 26.16
C THR A 77 6.54 16.96 27.09
N PRO A 78 6.64 17.25 28.41
CA PRO A 78 7.06 16.26 29.37
C PRO A 78 6.00 15.16 29.63
N ASP A 79 4.72 15.45 29.34
CA ASP A 79 3.63 14.52 29.58
C ASP A 79 2.51 14.72 28.57
N ILE A 80 2.47 13.86 27.56
CA ILE A 80 1.48 13.91 26.50
C ILE A 80 0.06 13.61 26.99
N SER A 81 -0.08 12.88 28.09
CA SER A 81 -1.40 12.52 28.64
C SER A 81 -2.22 13.73 29.12
N LYS A 82 -1.55 14.87 29.34
CA LYS A 82 -2.18 16.12 29.78
C LYS A 82 -2.63 17.02 28.64
N ILE A 83 -2.40 16.61 27.39
CA ILE A 83 -2.73 17.40 26.21
C ILE A 83 -3.90 16.77 25.46
N GLY A 84 -4.97 17.57 25.26
CA GLY A 84 -6.14 17.14 24.52
C GLY A 84 -6.98 16.08 25.25
N GLY A 85 -7.78 15.35 24.49
CA GLY A 85 -8.59 14.23 24.97
C GLY A 85 -7.98 12.89 24.60
N ASP A 86 -7.81 12.03 25.57
CA ASP A 86 -7.38 10.66 25.33
C ASP A 86 -8.58 9.81 24.89
N ARG A 87 -8.45 9.11 23.76
CA ARG A 87 -9.47 8.14 23.31
C ARG A 87 -9.45 6.83 24.08
N ASN A 88 -8.50 6.66 25.03
CA ASN A 88 -8.33 5.47 25.85
C ASN A 88 -8.24 4.18 25.04
N GLY A 89 -7.41 4.20 24.01
CA GLY A 89 -7.24 3.04 23.14
C GLY A 89 -5.91 3.02 22.41
N GLY A 90 -5.52 1.85 22.02
CA GLY A 90 -4.29 1.59 21.28
C GLY A 90 -4.50 0.60 20.13
N PHE A 91 -3.47 -0.10 19.77
CA PHE A 91 -3.51 -1.10 18.72
C PHE A 91 -4.56 -2.17 18.99
N GLY A 92 -5.51 -2.34 18.05
CA GLY A 92 -6.59 -3.33 18.15
C GLY A 92 -7.72 -2.96 19.12
N SER A 93 -7.68 -1.81 19.78
CA SER A 93 -8.70 -1.40 20.77
C SER A 93 -10.08 -1.18 20.15
N THR A 94 -10.18 -0.90 18.87
CA THR A 94 -11.44 -0.72 18.13
C THR A 94 -12.02 -2.03 17.61
N GLY A 95 -11.33 -3.14 17.85
CA GLY A 95 -11.75 -4.46 17.41
C GLY A 95 -11.49 -4.75 15.93
N VAL A 96 -11.87 -5.95 15.52
CA VAL A 96 -11.70 -6.45 14.14
C VAL A 96 -13.02 -6.61 13.39
N LYS A 97 -14.08 -6.10 13.94
CA LYS A 97 -15.41 -6.13 13.32
C LYS A 97 -15.75 -4.84 12.60
#